data_7e99dbd730a02fe303e1a6337be20c65
#
_entry.id   7e99dbd730a02fe303e1a6337be20c65
#
_cell.length_a   1.000
_cell.length_b   1.000
_cell.length_c   1.000
_cell.angle_alpha   90.00
_cell.angle_beta   90.00
_cell.angle_gamma   90.00
#
_symmetry.space_group_name_H-M   'P 1'
#
loop_
_entity.id
_entity.type
_entity.pdbx_description
1 polymer ?
#
loop_
_entity_poly.entity_id
_entity_poly.type
_entity_poly.pdbx_seq_one_letter_code
_entity_poly.pdbx_strand_id
1 'polypeptide(L)'
;MEARIRQEPAQTWSELPGEDLTTSALPEVAGWISIYEEMGAVLRSVISRTDGSADMEVLRHNLQWIDERLGVWRDRHAALAGVAIDRKDHTLIYGGKSLRLTRREADLLDFLLRHPRTSFTSKQLATLAWQNSRLSDAQVRTYIMRLRGRLRDIGLGESITVVRNRGYGMAANLGGGKPGS
;
A
#
# COMPACT_ATOMS: atom_id res chain seq x y z
N MET A 1 -25.17 -19.40 -42.35
CA MET A 1 -24.25 -20.23 -41.55
C MET A 1 -23.59 -19.29 -40.57
N GLU A 2 -24.31 -18.97 -39.46
CA GLU A 2 -23.87 -18.02 -38.43
C GLU A 2 -22.95 -18.74 -37.45
N ALA A 3 -21.70 -18.29 -37.39
CA ALA A 3 -20.76 -18.75 -36.40
C ALA A 3 -21.18 -18.19 -35.02
N ARG A 4 -21.77 -19.01 -34.15
CA ARG A 4 -21.94 -18.75 -32.75
C ARG A 4 -20.55 -18.60 -32.13
N ILE A 5 -20.13 -17.37 -31.87
CA ILE A 5 -19.03 -17.08 -30.97
C ILE A 5 -19.47 -17.63 -29.61
N ARG A 6 -18.86 -18.73 -29.17
CA ARG A 6 -19.00 -19.22 -27.78
C ARG A 6 -18.37 -18.16 -26.92
N GLN A 7 -19.22 -17.44 -26.19
CA GLN A 7 -18.77 -16.68 -25.02
C GLN A 7 -18.23 -17.70 -24.02
N GLU A 8 -16.92 -17.79 -23.89
CA GLU A 8 -16.33 -18.46 -22.72
C GLU A 8 -16.83 -17.77 -21.47
N PRO A 9 -17.22 -18.55 -20.42
CA PRO A 9 -17.63 -17.94 -19.15
C PRO A 9 -16.48 -17.08 -18.63
N ALA A 10 -16.81 -15.89 -18.14
CA ALA A 10 -15.86 -14.97 -17.57
C ALA A 10 -14.95 -15.72 -16.59
N GLN A 11 -13.65 -15.76 -16.90
CA GLN A 11 -12.66 -16.44 -16.09
C GLN A 11 -12.63 -15.80 -14.70
N THR A 12 -13.05 -16.54 -13.71
CA THR A 12 -12.89 -16.18 -12.31
C THR A 12 -11.42 -16.41 -11.97
N TRP A 13 -10.68 -15.34 -11.76
CA TRP A 13 -9.27 -15.42 -11.37
C TRP A 13 -9.18 -15.97 -9.93
N SER A 14 -8.47 -17.06 -9.76
CA SER A 14 -8.22 -17.63 -8.43
C SER A 14 -6.82 -17.29 -7.90
N GLU A 15 -5.82 -17.30 -8.78
CA GLU A 15 -4.43 -16.97 -8.48
C GLU A 15 -3.72 -16.50 -9.74
N LEU A 16 -2.74 -15.61 -9.59
CA LEU A 16 -1.88 -15.22 -10.70
C LEU A 16 -0.73 -16.23 -10.87
N PRO A 17 -0.25 -16.46 -12.10
CA PRO A 17 0.90 -17.34 -12.34
C PRO A 17 2.13 -16.90 -11.53
N GLY A 18 2.70 -17.82 -10.78
CA GLY A 18 3.87 -17.54 -9.93
C GLY A 18 3.58 -16.88 -8.59
N GLU A 19 2.31 -16.66 -8.26
CA GLU A 19 1.92 -16.15 -6.94
C GLU A 19 2.09 -17.22 -5.87
N ASP A 20 2.91 -16.93 -4.86
CA ASP A 20 3.11 -17.78 -3.68
C ASP A 20 2.78 -17.01 -2.40
N LEU A 21 1.58 -17.22 -1.87
CA LEU A 21 1.12 -16.61 -0.63
C LEU A 21 1.91 -17.06 0.60
N THR A 22 2.74 -18.09 0.50
CA THR A 22 3.57 -18.58 1.60
C THR A 22 4.93 -17.92 1.67
N THR A 23 5.32 -17.18 0.63
CA THR A 23 6.64 -16.50 0.58
C THR A 23 6.90 -15.66 1.82
N SER A 24 8.13 -15.73 2.34
CA SER A 24 8.61 -14.91 3.46
C SER A 24 9.56 -13.78 3.00
N ALA A 25 9.77 -13.65 1.70
CA ALA A 25 10.65 -12.64 1.11
C ALA A 25 9.92 -11.29 0.99
N LEU A 26 10.22 -10.33 1.86
CA LEU A 26 9.63 -8.99 1.83
C LEU A 26 9.68 -8.30 0.45
N PRO A 27 10.78 -8.37 -0.33
CA PRO A 27 10.83 -7.77 -1.66
C PRO A 27 9.83 -8.40 -2.64
N GLU A 28 9.57 -9.70 -2.52
CA GLU A 28 8.61 -10.42 -3.34
C GLU A 28 7.18 -10.03 -2.97
N VAL A 29 6.86 -10.03 -1.68
CA VAL A 29 5.57 -9.55 -1.15
C VAL A 29 5.29 -8.11 -1.60
N ALA A 30 6.28 -7.23 -1.51
CA ALA A 30 6.15 -5.86 -2.00
C ALA A 30 5.97 -5.77 -3.52
N GLY A 31 6.55 -6.72 -4.27
CA GLY A 31 6.34 -6.87 -5.71
C GLY A 31 4.87 -7.19 -6.04
N TRP A 32 4.29 -8.16 -5.36
CA TRP A 32 2.89 -8.54 -5.53
C TRP A 32 1.93 -7.40 -5.19
N ILE A 33 2.19 -6.64 -4.12
CA ILE A 33 1.41 -5.43 -3.82
C ILE A 33 1.42 -4.47 -5.00
N SER A 34 2.58 -4.19 -5.60
CA SER A 34 2.69 -3.29 -6.75
C SER A 34 1.90 -3.80 -7.96
N ILE A 35 1.97 -5.10 -8.26
CA ILE A 35 1.23 -5.72 -9.36
C ILE A 35 -0.29 -5.53 -9.16
N TYR A 36 -0.80 -5.86 -7.99
CA TYR A 36 -2.23 -5.72 -7.71
C TYR A 36 -2.71 -4.26 -7.65
N GLU A 37 -1.88 -3.33 -7.20
CA GLU A 37 -2.17 -1.89 -7.26
C GLU A 37 -2.31 -1.39 -8.70
N GLU A 38 -1.38 -1.79 -9.59
CA GLU A 38 -1.44 -1.44 -11.01
C GLU A 38 -2.67 -2.04 -11.70
N MET A 39 -2.95 -3.33 -11.47
CA MET A 39 -4.14 -4.01 -12.00
C MET A 39 -5.42 -3.30 -11.55
N GLY A 40 -5.54 -2.99 -10.27
CA GLY A 40 -6.69 -2.27 -9.72
C GLY A 40 -6.84 -0.86 -10.29
N ALA A 41 -5.73 -0.15 -10.51
CA ALA A 41 -5.76 1.18 -11.12
C ALA A 41 -6.24 1.14 -12.58
N VAL A 42 -5.75 0.17 -13.37
CA VAL A 42 -6.20 -0.05 -14.75
C VAL A 42 -7.70 -0.37 -14.78
N LEU A 43 -8.15 -1.31 -13.95
CA LEU A 43 -9.54 -1.75 -13.93
C LEU A 43 -10.49 -0.63 -13.50
N ARG A 44 -10.13 0.16 -12.48
CA ARG A 44 -10.88 1.37 -12.07
C ARG A 44 -10.97 2.39 -13.20
N SER A 45 -9.89 2.57 -13.97
CA SER A 45 -9.87 3.47 -15.13
C SER A 45 -10.78 2.95 -16.27
N VAL A 46 -10.85 1.65 -16.49
CA VAL A 46 -11.77 1.05 -17.48
C VAL A 46 -13.21 1.25 -17.02
N ILE A 47 -13.52 0.90 -15.77
CA ILE A 47 -14.88 1.05 -15.20
C ILE A 47 -15.37 2.50 -15.30
N SER A 48 -14.49 3.50 -15.06
CA SER A 48 -14.87 4.92 -15.13
C SER A 48 -15.17 5.43 -16.53
N ARG A 49 -14.77 4.70 -17.58
CA ARG A 49 -14.99 5.08 -19.00
C ARG A 49 -16.07 4.25 -19.69
N THR A 50 -16.55 3.20 -19.05
CA THR A 50 -17.51 2.27 -19.63
C THR A 50 -18.90 2.59 -19.10
N ASP A 51 -19.83 2.94 -19.98
CA ASP A 51 -21.23 3.15 -19.64
C ASP A 51 -22.04 1.86 -19.89
N GLY A 52 -22.69 1.36 -18.80
CA GLY A 52 -23.90 0.53 -18.86
C GLY A 52 -23.85 -0.82 -19.58
N SER A 53 -22.69 -1.46 -19.81
CA SER A 53 -22.61 -2.77 -20.48
C SER A 53 -22.81 -3.94 -19.51
N ALA A 54 -23.25 -5.09 -20.02
CA ALA A 54 -23.32 -6.36 -19.27
C ALA A 54 -21.95 -6.77 -18.66
N ASP A 55 -20.86 -6.26 -19.19
CA ASP A 55 -19.51 -6.51 -18.73
C ASP A 55 -19.15 -5.77 -17.43
N MET A 56 -19.97 -4.77 -17.04
CA MET A 56 -19.72 -3.98 -15.81
C MET A 56 -19.78 -4.80 -14.53
N GLU A 57 -20.61 -5.82 -14.48
CA GLU A 57 -20.70 -6.71 -13.33
C GLU A 57 -19.42 -7.55 -13.19
N VAL A 58 -18.92 -8.07 -14.32
CA VAL A 58 -17.66 -8.81 -14.38
C VAL A 58 -16.48 -7.92 -13.97
N LEU A 59 -16.42 -6.69 -14.48
CA LEU A 59 -15.36 -5.74 -14.14
C LEU A 59 -15.35 -5.39 -12.65
N ARG A 60 -16.53 -5.19 -12.05
CA ARG A 60 -16.66 -4.92 -10.61
C ARG A 60 -16.27 -6.14 -9.77
N HIS A 61 -16.68 -7.34 -10.17
CA HIS A 61 -16.30 -8.57 -9.51
C HIS A 61 -14.77 -8.77 -9.53
N ASN A 62 -14.15 -8.57 -10.69
CA ASN A 62 -12.69 -8.66 -10.82
C ASN A 62 -11.98 -7.59 -9.98
N LEU A 63 -12.51 -6.38 -9.91
CA LEU A 63 -11.95 -5.33 -9.05
C LEU A 63 -12.04 -5.70 -7.57
N GLN A 64 -13.18 -6.24 -7.13
CA GLN A 64 -13.35 -6.72 -5.76
C GLN A 64 -12.32 -7.81 -5.43
N TRP A 65 -12.14 -8.79 -6.31
CA TRP A 65 -11.16 -9.85 -6.14
C TRP A 65 -9.72 -9.28 -6.02
N ILE A 66 -9.36 -8.32 -6.88
CA ILE A 66 -8.06 -7.62 -6.81
C ILE A 66 -7.90 -6.91 -5.46
N ASP A 67 -8.91 -6.19 -5.00
CA ASP A 67 -8.85 -5.43 -3.75
C ASP A 67 -8.74 -6.37 -2.53
N GLU A 68 -9.43 -7.51 -2.53
CA GLU A 68 -9.32 -8.55 -1.50
C GLU A 68 -7.91 -9.16 -1.48
N ARG A 69 -7.36 -9.53 -2.66
CA ARG A 69 -6.03 -10.11 -2.77
C ARG A 69 -4.92 -9.12 -2.35
N LEU A 70 -5.07 -7.87 -2.74
CA LEU A 70 -4.22 -6.78 -2.30
C LEU A 70 -4.22 -6.62 -0.77
N GLY A 71 -5.38 -6.81 -0.13
CA GLY A 71 -5.50 -6.85 1.33
C GLY A 71 -4.64 -7.93 1.95
N VAL A 72 -4.73 -9.16 1.45
CA VAL A 72 -3.93 -10.31 1.93
C VAL A 72 -2.42 -10.02 1.84
N TRP A 73 -1.96 -9.48 0.71
CA TRP A 73 -0.54 -9.16 0.53
C TRP A 73 -0.06 -8.04 1.45
N ARG A 74 -0.89 -7.03 1.70
CA ARG A 74 -0.56 -5.95 2.65
C ARG A 74 -0.46 -6.44 4.09
N ASP A 75 -1.38 -7.31 4.51
CA ASP A 75 -1.35 -7.91 5.85
C ASP A 75 -0.10 -8.79 6.03
N ARG A 76 0.24 -9.58 5.01
CA ARG A 76 1.47 -10.36 5.02
C ARG A 76 2.72 -9.51 5.07
N HIS A 77 2.77 -8.42 4.29
CA HIS A 77 3.89 -7.47 4.33
C HIS A 77 4.07 -6.87 5.74
N ALA A 78 2.99 -6.45 6.38
CA ALA A 78 3.01 -5.92 7.73
C ALA A 78 3.51 -6.96 8.74
N ALA A 79 3.02 -8.19 8.64
CA ALA A 79 3.43 -9.30 9.50
C ALA A 79 4.93 -9.64 9.36
N LEU A 80 5.44 -9.74 8.14
CA LEU A 80 6.84 -10.01 7.88
C LEU A 80 7.77 -8.85 8.26
N ALA A 81 7.29 -7.63 8.09
CA ALA A 81 8.02 -6.43 8.53
C ALA A 81 8.07 -6.28 10.05
N GLY A 82 7.28 -7.08 10.79
CA GLY A 82 7.17 -7.01 12.25
C GLY A 82 6.61 -5.68 12.75
N VAL A 83 5.83 -4.98 11.90
CA VAL A 83 5.24 -3.68 12.18
C VAL A 83 3.74 -3.83 12.32
N ALA A 84 3.18 -3.43 13.45
CA ALA A 84 1.74 -3.38 13.67
C ALA A 84 1.32 -1.97 14.10
N ILE A 85 0.19 -1.48 13.56
CA ILE A 85 -0.41 -0.22 13.99
C ILE A 85 -1.77 -0.53 14.60
N ASP A 86 -1.90 -0.28 15.90
CA ASP A 86 -3.20 -0.20 16.54
C ASP A 86 -3.86 1.13 16.14
N ARG A 87 -4.87 1.04 15.27
CA ARG A 87 -5.59 2.23 14.75
C ARG A 87 -6.48 2.88 15.79
N LYS A 88 -6.93 2.12 16.79
CA LYS A 88 -7.79 2.64 17.85
C LYS A 88 -7.02 3.60 18.76
N ASP A 89 -5.83 3.18 19.15
CA ASP A 89 -4.98 3.93 20.06
C ASP A 89 -3.84 4.67 19.36
N HIS A 90 -3.75 4.59 18.02
CA HIS A 90 -2.68 5.16 17.22
C HIS A 90 -1.28 4.72 17.70
N THR A 91 -1.15 3.47 18.11
CA THR A 91 0.09 2.93 18.67
C THR A 91 0.77 2.05 17.62
N LEU A 92 2.01 2.38 17.32
CA LEU A 92 2.91 1.58 16.51
C LEU A 92 3.64 0.59 17.42
N ILE A 93 3.67 -0.68 17.01
CA ILE A 93 4.40 -1.76 17.68
C ILE A 93 5.46 -2.27 16.70
N TYR A 94 6.72 -2.30 17.13
CA TYR A 94 7.84 -2.80 16.35
C TYR A 94 8.96 -3.32 17.24
N GLY A 95 9.43 -4.56 17.00
CA GLY A 95 10.55 -5.15 17.77
C GLY A 95 10.34 -5.18 19.28
N GLY A 96 9.12 -5.39 19.74
CA GLY A 96 8.75 -5.40 21.16
C GLY A 96 8.66 -4.00 21.79
N LYS A 97 8.89 -2.92 21.03
CA LYS A 97 8.70 -1.54 21.45
C LYS A 97 7.36 -1.01 20.99
N SER A 98 6.78 -0.10 21.75
CA SER A 98 5.56 0.61 21.39
C SER A 98 5.80 2.10 21.32
N LEU A 99 5.19 2.76 20.32
CA LEU A 99 5.30 4.20 20.14
C LEU A 99 3.90 4.77 19.85
N ARG A 100 3.41 5.62 20.74
CA ARG A 100 2.13 6.31 20.51
C ARG A 100 2.33 7.43 19.51
N LEU A 101 1.58 7.41 18.43
CA LEU A 101 1.58 8.42 17.38
C LEU A 101 0.42 9.40 17.55
N THR A 102 0.54 10.58 16.97
CA THR A 102 -0.64 11.40 16.71
C THR A 102 -1.48 10.75 15.60
N ARG A 103 -2.77 11.07 15.54
CA ARG A 103 -3.66 10.56 14.48
C ARG A 103 -3.05 10.77 13.08
N ARG A 104 -2.54 11.97 12.79
CA ARG A 104 -1.96 12.28 11.46
C ARG A 104 -0.67 11.50 11.17
N GLU A 105 0.15 11.25 12.19
CA GLU A 105 1.34 10.42 12.04
C GLU A 105 0.96 8.96 11.79
N ALA A 106 -0.05 8.45 12.50
CA ALA A 106 -0.56 7.09 12.29
C ALA A 106 -1.19 6.92 10.90
N ASP A 107 -2.02 7.87 10.46
CA ASP A 107 -2.63 7.86 9.13
C ASP A 107 -1.55 7.85 8.03
N LEU A 108 -0.51 8.68 8.16
CA LEU A 108 0.59 8.73 7.20
C LEU A 108 1.39 7.43 7.18
N LEU A 109 1.75 6.91 8.35
CA LEU A 109 2.54 5.70 8.44
C LEU A 109 1.76 4.49 7.93
N ASP A 110 0.50 4.33 8.33
CA ASP A 110 -0.38 3.27 7.84
C ASP A 110 -0.55 3.33 6.32
N PHE A 111 -0.73 4.54 5.77
CA PHE A 111 -0.80 4.73 4.32
C PHE A 111 0.49 4.29 3.62
N LEU A 112 1.66 4.73 4.09
CA LEU A 112 2.95 4.39 3.49
C LEU A 112 3.28 2.89 3.62
N LEU A 113 2.94 2.24 4.75
CA LEU A 113 3.11 0.81 4.96
C LEU A 113 2.29 -0.05 3.99
N ARG A 114 1.11 0.44 3.61
CA ARG A 114 0.23 -0.22 2.64
C ARG A 114 0.66 -0.08 1.20
N HIS A 115 1.57 0.87 0.93
CA HIS A 115 2.08 1.16 -0.42
C HIS A 115 3.61 1.04 -0.46
N PRO A 116 4.17 -0.13 -0.13
CA PRO A 116 5.61 -0.35 -0.18
C PRO A 116 6.10 -0.17 -1.63
N ARG A 117 7.31 0.37 -1.80
CA ARG A 117 7.94 0.65 -3.10
C ARG A 117 7.30 1.77 -3.92
N THR A 118 6.23 2.39 -3.44
CA THR A 118 5.58 3.52 -4.09
C THR A 118 6.00 4.83 -3.42
N SER A 119 6.25 5.85 -4.22
CA SER A 119 6.60 7.19 -3.74
C SER A 119 5.49 8.18 -4.08
N PHE A 120 5.21 9.07 -3.15
CA PHE A 120 4.11 10.04 -3.24
C PHE A 120 4.63 11.46 -3.05
N THR A 121 4.20 12.38 -3.89
CA THR A 121 4.42 13.80 -3.69
C THR A 121 3.69 14.31 -2.44
N SER A 122 4.09 15.47 -1.91
CA SER A 122 3.37 16.08 -0.78
C SER A 122 1.88 16.28 -1.06
N LYS A 123 1.52 16.67 -2.28
CA LYS A 123 0.13 16.85 -2.69
C LYS A 123 -0.66 15.54 -2.69
N GLN A 124 -0.06 14.46 -3.17
CA GLN A 124 -0.66 13.12 -3.14
C GLN A 124 -0.85 12.64 -1.70
N LEU A 125 0.15 12.82 -0.81
CA LEU A 125 0.03 12.46 0.59
C LEU A 125 -1.07 13.26 1.29
N ALA A 126 -1.18 14.55 1.03
CA ALA A 126 -2.23 15.39 1.57
C ALA A 126 -3.63 14.86 1.21
N THR A 127 -3.82 14.44 -0.04
CA THR A 127 -5.10 13.95 -0.54
C THR A 127 -5.38 12.51 -0.15
N LEU A 128 -4.40 11.59 -0.30
CA LEU A 128 -4.61 10.16 -0.17
C LEU A 128 -4.47 9.67 1.27
N ALA A 129 -3.46 10.14 2.02
CA ALA A 129 -3.25 9.72 3.40
C ALA A 129 -4.14 10.46 4.40
N TRP A 130 -4.41 11.75 4.18
CA TRP A 130 -5.16 12.58 5.13
C TRP A 130 -6.50 13.09 4.61
N GLN A 131 -6.86 12.80 3.35
CA GLN A 131 -8.09 13.29 2.71
C GLN A 131 -8.25 14.83 2.85
N ASN A 132 -7.12 15.54 2.84
CA ASN A 132 -7.07 16.99 3.06
C ASN A 132 -6.17 17.68 2.04
N SER A 133 -6.75 18.04 0.90
CA SER A 133 -6.05 18.73 -0.19
C SER A 133 -5.58 20.16 0.15
N ARG A 134 -5.96 20.71 1.32
CA ARG A 134 -5.57 22.06 1.74
C ARG A 134 -4.23 22.12 2.47
N LEU A 135 -3.63 20.97 2.78
CA LEU A 135 -2.31 20.94 3.41
C LEU A 135 -1.25 21.45 2.43
N SER A 136 -0.45 22.40 2.87
CA SER A 136 0.68 22.88 2.10
C SER A 136 1.84 21.88 2.09
N ASP A 137 2.71 21.95 1.09
CA ASP A 137 3.92 21.12 1.02
C ASP A 137 4.81 21.28 2.27
N ALA A 138 4.89 22.48 2.83
CA ALA A 138 5.64 22.76 4.04
C ALA A 138 5.05 22.01 5.26
N GLN A 139 3.72 21.97 5.39
CA GLN A 139 3.04 21.24 6.45
C GLN A 139 3.25 19.73 6.32
N VAL A 140 3.10 19.18 5.11
CA VAL A 140 3.37 17.76 4.85
C VAL A 140 4.81 17.40 5.20
N ARG A 141 5.77 18.21 4.76
CA ARG A 141 7.20 18.03 5.07
C ARG A 141 7.45 18.04 6.58
N THR A 142 6.79 18.92 7.32
CA THR A 142 6.89 19.00 8.78
C THR A 142 6.35 17.72 9.45
N TYR A 143 5.22 17.17 9.00
CA TYR A 143 4.69 15.91 9.53
C TYR A 143 5.63 14.74 9.27
N ILE A 144 6.18 14.65 8.06
CA ILE A 144 7.16 13.59 7.71
C ILE A 144 8.40 13.69 8.58
N MET A 145 8.94 14.90 8.76
CA MET A 145 10.14 15.11 9.57
C MET A 145 9.91 14.73 11.03
N ARG A 146 8.76 15.11 11.61
CA ARG A 146 8.38 14.71 12.98
C ARG A 146 8.22 13.20 13.10
N LEU A 147 7.52 12.57 12.17
CA LEU A 147 7.32 11.11 12.17
C LEU A 147 8.66 10.38 12.07
N ARG A 148 9.56 10.78 11.17
CA ARG A 148 10.92 10.20 11.07
C ARG A 148 11.71 10.33 12.38
N GLY A 149 11.62 11.49 13.04
CA GLY A 149 12.25 11.69 14.34
C GLY A 149 11.77 10.68 15.38
N ARG A 150 10.46 10.51 15.48
CA ARG A 150 9.85 9.57 16.44
C ARG A 150 10.13 8.09 16.08
N LEU A 151 10.11 7.74 14.79
CA LEU A 151 10.43 6.39 14.33
C LEU A 151 11.88 6.00 14.65
N ARG A 152 12.80 6.96 14.72
CA ARG A 152 14.20 6.71 15.11
C ARG A 152 14.30 6.14 16.52
N ASP A 153 13.43 6.57 17.45
CA ASP A 153 13.47 6.14 18.86
C ASP A 153 13.19 4.63 19.00
N ILE A 154 12.52 4.03 18.02
CA ILE A 154 12.23 2.59 17.99
C ILE A 154 13.02 1.83 16.94
N GLY A 155 14.01 2.46 16.27
CA GLY A 155 14.86 1.82 15.28
C GLY A 155 14.34 1.86 13.84
N LEU A 156 13.29 2.64 13.56
CA LEU A 156 12.69 2.80 12.25
C LEU A 156 13.00 4.16 11.58
N GLY A 157 14.06 4.85 11.98
CA GLY A 157 14.37 6.21 11.50
C GLY A 157 14.56 6.31 9.99
N GLU A 158 15.05 5.25 9.35
CA GLU A 158 15.31 5.21 7.90
C GLU A 158 14.16 4.59 7.09
N SER A 159 13.05 4.23 7.74
CA SER A 159 11.91 3.57 7.08
C SER A 159 11.17 4.48 6.10
N ILE A 160 11.18 5.79 6.30
CA ILE A 160 10.61 6.76 5.35
C ILE A 160 11.74 7.38 4.54
N THR A 161 11.74 7.15 3.24
CA THR A 161 12.76 7.62 2.30
C THR A 161 12.26 8.82 1.50
N VAL A 162 13.21 9.66 1.07
CA VAL A 162 12.96 10.74 0.11
C VAL A 162 13.49 10.29 -1.25
N VAL A 163 12.61 10.18 -2.22
CA VAL A 163 12.98 9.86 -3.60
C VAL A 163 12.98 11.14 -4.41
N ARG A 164 14.17 11.49 -4.95
CA ARG A 164 14.36 12.72 -5.72
C ARG A 164 13.31 12.82 -6.84
N ASN A 165 12.63 13.94 -6.94
CA ASN A 165 11.57 14.26 -7.92
C ASN A 165 10.32 13.34 -7.85
N ARG A 166 10.24 12.41 -6.89
CA ARG A 166 9.08 11.51 -6.70
C ARG A 166 8.39 11.69 -5.36
N GLY A 167 9.07 12.31 -4.38
CA GLY A 167 8.51 12.59 -3.06
C GLY A 167 8.94 11.59 -1.99
N TYR A 168 8.01 11.04 -1.25
CA TYR A 168 8.24 10.23 -0.05
C TYR A 168 7.67 8.83 -0.22
N GLY A 169 8.38 7.84 0.25
CA GLY A 169 7.95 6.44 0.20
C GLY A 169 8.46 5.65 1.38
N MET A 170 8.02 4.40 1.48
CA MET A 170 8.53 3.47 2.48
C MET A 170 9.76 2.75 1.95
N ALA A 171 10.78 2.56 2.80
CA ALA A 171 11.92 1.72 2.46
C ALA A 171 11.47 0.27 2.24
N ALA A 172 12.05 -0.39 1.26
CA ALA A 172 11.70 -1.78 0.94
C ALA A 172 11.99 -2.74 2.10
N ASN A 173 12.99 -2.42 2.94
CA ASN A 173 13.35 -3.18 4.13
C ASN A 173 13.11 -2.31 5.37
N LEU A 174 12.03 -2.60 6.09
CA LEU A 174 11.80 -1.98 7.39
C LEU A 174 12.79 -2.59 8.40
N GLY A 175 13.62 -1.78 9.01
CA GLY A 175 14.54 -2.24 10.04
C GLY A 175 15.90 -2.74 9.55
N GLY A 176 16.39 -2.34 8.38
CA GLY A 176 17.75 -2.60 7.87
C GLY A 176 18.89 -1.91 8.64
N GLY A 177 18.67 -1.51 9.87
CA GLY A 177 19.72 -1.23 10.83
C GLY A 177 20.28 -2.58 11.33
N LYS A 178 21.56 -2.88 11.05
CA LYS A 178 22.28 -4.00 11.66
C LYS A 178 21.87 -4.11 13.15
N PRO A 179 21.56 -5.33 13.65
CA PRO A 179 21.53 -5.52 15.09
C PRO A 179 22.91 -5.12 15.63
N GLY A 180 22.92 -4.17 16.52
CA GLY A 180 24.14 -3.64 17.10
C GLY A 180 25.01 -4.76 17.66
N SER A 181 26.29 -4.69 17.32
CA SER A 181 27.37 -5.43 17.96
C SER A 181 27.50 -5.02 19.42
#